data_f201b53d29843a7fe8a9b2e7e6dba93a
#
_entry.id   f201b53d29843a7fe8a9b2e7e6dba93a
#
_cell.length_a   1.000
_cell.length_b   1.000
_cell.length_c   1.000
_cell.angle_alpha   90.00
_cell.angle_beta   90.00
_cell.angle_gamma   90.00
#
_symmetry.space_group_name_H-M   'P 1'
#
loop_
_entity.id
_entity.type
_entity.pdbx_description
1 polymer ?
#
loop_
_entity_poly.entity_id
_entity_poly.type
_entity_poly.pdbx_seq_one_letter_code
_entity_poly.pdbx_strand_id
1 'polypeptide(L)'
;RRIALGKFTNAGQTCIAPDYVYVHADVHDAFVGELATAITSFYGETVDERAQTTDYARIVSDRHHERLTGLYRDAISHGAHAAVGTGEARDGRFLDPTVLTDVPLAADVMQEEIFGPLLPVRAYHALHEPIDLINSKPKPLALYVFTGSDTTADQVIAHTSAGGTTINNVLLHYLNPALPFGGVNASGIGSYHGEAGFRAFSNERAVVRQRNVPSPLDLLTPPYSALARRAVDFALKLV
;
A
#
# COMPACT_ATOMS: atom_id res chain seq x y z
N ARG A 1 15.50 8.42 -5.25
CA ARG A 1 16.30 7.22 -4.92
C ARG A 1 15.53 6.19 -4.08
N ARG A 2 14.88 6.54 -2.93
CA ARG A 2 14.14 5.59 -2.07
C ARG A 2 12.98 4.91 -2.81
N ILE A 3 12.20 5.68 -3.58
CA ILE A 3 11.10 5.15 -4.40
C ILE A 3 11.64 4.20 -5.49
N ALA A 4 12.72 4.56 -6.18
CA ALA A 4 13.36 3.68 -7.15
C ALA A 4 13.83 2.36 -6.52
N LEU A 5 14.45 2.41 -5.34
CA LEU A 5 14.84 1.22 -4.60
C LEU A 5 13.61 0.34 -4.28
N GLY A 6 12.57 0.93 -3.69
CA GLY A 6 11.37 0.16 -3.31
C GLY A 6 10.60 -0.40 -4.49
N LYS A 7 10.59 0.33 -5.63
CA LYS A 7 9.91 -0.12 -6.85
C LYS A 7 10.67 -1.22 -7.56
N PHE A 8 11.98 -1.05 -7.77
CA PHE A 8 12.73 -1.93 -8.66
C PHE A 8 13.47 -3.07 -7.95
N THR A 9 13.49 -3.09 -6.60
CA THR A 9 13.88 -4.29 -5.85
C THR A 9 12.99 -5.46 -6.25
N ASN A 10 13.61 -6.61 -6.50
CA ASN A 10 12.93 -7.82 -6.99
C ASN A 10 12.09 -7.57 -8.27
N ALA A 11 12.54 -6.62 -9.12
CA ALA A 11 11.81 -6.18 -10.33
C ALA A 11 10.35 -5.77 -10.04
N GLY A 12 10.08 -5.16 -8.91
CA GLY A 12 8.75 -4.70 -8.51
C GLY A 12 7.77 -5.80 -8.08
N GLN A 13 8.23 -7.03 -7.94
CA GLN A 13 7.42 -8.18 -7.54
C GLN A 13 7.35 -8.27 -6.02
N THR A 14 6.78 -7.25 -5.39
CA THR A 14 6.62 -7.11 -3.94
C THR A 14 5.29 -6.43 -3.67
N CYS A 15 4.47 -6.97 -2.78
CA CYS A 15 3.12 -6.48 -2.47
C CYS A 15 3.08 -5.05 -1.92
N ILE A 16 4.19 -4.55 -1.42
CA ILE A 16 4.35 -3.17 -0.93
C ILE A 16 5.31 -2.34 -1.79
N ALA A 17 5.70 -2.80 -2.98
CA ALA A 17 6.40 -1.95 -3.93
C ALA A 17 5.52 -0.75 -4.32
N PRO A 18 6.07 0.47 -4.45
CA PRO A 18 5.32 1.59 -5.01
C PRO A 18 4.68 1.19 -6.35
N ASP A 19 3.37 1.19 -6.43
CA ASP A 19 2.66 0.73 -7.62
C ASP A 19 2.54 1.86 -8.64
N TYR A 20 2.06 3.02 -8.21
CA TYR A 20 2.08 4.28 -8.95
C TYR A 20 2.48 5.44 -8.02
N VAL A 21 2.87 6.57 -8.60
CA VAL A 21 3.30 7.76 -7.86
C VAL A 21 2.52 8.99 -8.34
N TYR A 22 2.04 9.78 -7.39
CA TYR A 22 1.57 11.13 -7.62
C TYR A 22 2.62 12.13 -7.15
N VAL A 23 2.99 13.08 -8.00
CA VAL A 23 4.02 14.09 -7.74
C VAL A 23 3.44 15.46 -7.99
N HIS A 24 3.71 16.44 -7.11
CA HIS A 24 3.29 17.81 -7.37
C HIS A 24 3.88 18.31 -8.69
N ALA A 25 3.08 19.00 -9.49
CA ALA A 25 3.45 19.42 -10.86
C ALA A 25 4.76 20.21 -10.89
N ASP A 26 5.00 21.10 -9.91
CA ASP A 26 6.20 21.95 -9.85
C ASP A 26 7.51 21.16 -9.76
N VAL A 27 7.48 19.90 -9.32
CA VAL A 27 8.68 19.07 -9.13
C VAL A 27 8.63 17.78 -9.94
N HIS A 28 7.62 17.60 -10.81
CA HIS A 28 7.40 16.38 -11.57
C HIS A 28 8.62 16.01 -12.44
N ASP A 29 9.09 16.93 -13.28
CA ASP A 29 10.19 16.65 -14.20
C ASP A 29 11.53 16.41 -13.47
N ALA A 30 11.77 17.18 -12.42
CA ALA A 30 12.93 16.95 -11.56
C ALA A 30 12.87 15.57 -10.88
N PHE A 31 11.68 15.14 -10.44
CA PHE A 31 11.48 13.83 -9.85
C PHE A 31 11.73 12.69 -10.85
N VAL A 32 11.25 12.83 -12.09
CA VAL A 32 11.49 11.86 -13.17
C VAL A 32 12.99 11.79 -13.50
N GLY A 33 13.69 12.92 -13.56
CA GLY A 33 15.14 12.97 -13.75
C GLY A 33 15.92 12.26 -12.63
N GLU A 34 15.49 12.42 -11.37
CA GLU A 34 16.09 11.73 -10.22
C GLU A 34 15.81 10.22 -10.25
N LEU A 35 14.65 9.78 -10.76
CA LEU A 35 14.38 8.36 -11.00
C LEU A 35 15.31 7.79 -12.06
N ALA A 36 15.53 8.49 -13.17
CA ALA A 36 16.47 8.09 -14.22
C ALA A 36 17.89 7.91 -13.64
N THR A 37 18.37 8.90 -12.92
CA THR A 37 19.68 8.86 -12.26
C THR A 37 19.80 7.67 -11.29
N ALA A 38 18.75 7.39 -10.53
CA ALA A 38 18.73 6.27 -9.59
C ALA A 38 18.75 4.91 -10.32
N ILE A 39 17.96 4.74 -11.38
CA ILE A 39 17.91 3.50 -12.18
C ILE A 39 19.26 3.23 -12.83
N THR A 40 19.86 4.25 -13.46
CA THR A 40 21.21 4.15 -14.04
C THR A 40 22.26 3.78 -12.98
N SER A 41 22.20 4.43 -11.81
CA SER A 41 23.13 4.15 -10.71
C SER A 41 22.99 2.73 -10.14
N PHE A 42 21.79 2.15 -10.18
CA PHE A 42 21.55 0.84 -9.61
C PHE A 42 21.82 -0.30 -10.58
N TYR A 43 21.47 -0.12 -11.85
CA TYR A 43 21.35 -1.24 -12.79
C TYR A 43 22.12 -1.04 -14.10
N GLY A 44 22.64 0.14 -14.39
CA GLY A 44 23.36 0.48 -15.61
C GLY A 44 22.62 1.48 -16.50
N GLU A 45 23.38 2.09 -17.41
CA GLU A 45 22.89 3.16 -18.28
C GLU A 45 22.08 2.63 -19.46
N THR A 46 22.55 1.55 -20.06
CA THR A 46 21.92 0.95 -21.23
C THR A 46 21.02 -0.23 -20.88
N VAL A 47 20.08 -0.56 -21.76
CA VAL A 47 19.24 -1.76 -21.63
C VAL A 47 20.09 -3.03 -21.56
N ASP A 48 21.20 -3.07 -22.33
CA ASP A 48 22.11 -4.21 -22.33
C ASP A 48 22.79 -4.40 -20.97
N GLU A 49 23.29 -3.34 -20.38
CA GLU A 49 23.86 -3.38 -19.03
C GLU A 49 22.82 -3.84 -18.00
N ARG A 50 21.61 -3.29 -18.04
CA ARG A 50 20.51 -3.67 -17.15
C ARG A 50 20.06 -5.11 -17.36
N ALA A 51 20.11 -5.61 -18.58
CA ALA A 51 19.80 -7.01 -18.88
C ALA A 51 20.90 -7.99 -18.43
N GLN A 52 22.15 -7.54 -18.34
CA GLN A 52 23.29 -8.39 -17.96
C GLN A 52 23.62 -8.35 -16.47
N THR A 53 23.23 -7.28 -15.76
CA THR A 53 23.55 -7.16 -14.34
C THR A 53 22.88 -8.26 -13.50
N THR A 54 23.60 -8.75 -12.49
CA THR A 54 23.09 -9.69 -11.49
C THR A 54 22.30 -8.98 -10.37
N ASP A 55 22.36 -7.65 -10.32
CA ASP A 55 21.70 -6.86 -9.29
C ASP A 55 20.21 -6.58 -9.60
N TYR A 56 19.77 -6.95 -10.81
CA TYR A 56 18.38 -6.80 -11.24
C TYR A 56 17.68 -8.14 -11.45
N ALA A 57 16.59 -8.37 -10.73
CA ALA A 57 15.83 -9.61 -10.78
C ALA A 57 15.13 -9.84 -12.13
N ARG A 58 14.70 -11.07 -12.36
CA ARG A 58 13.87 -11.47 -13.50
C ARG A 58 12.43 -11.70 -13.07
N ILE A 59 11.51 -11.60 -14.02
CA ILE A 59 10.10 -11.89 -13.76
C ILE A 59 9.93 -13.39 -13.50
N VAL A 60 9.13 -13.72 -12.49
CA VAL A 60 9.05 -15.08 -11.92
C VAL A 60 8.58 -16.14 -12.92
N SER A 61 7.73 -15.78 -13.89
CA SER A 61 7.19 -16.72 -14.88
C SER A 61 6.92 -16.04 -16.22
N ASP A 62 6.88 -16.82 -17.30
CA ASP A 62 6.59 -16.32 -18.64
C ASP A 62 5.20 -15.71 -18.73
N ARG A 63 4.19 -16.34 -18.12
CA ARG A 63 2.82 -15.79 -18.02
C ARG A 63 2.81 -14.41 -17.40
N HIS A 64 3.57 -14.21 -16.31
CA HIS A 64 3.62 -12.90 -15.64
C HIS A 64 4.41 -11.89 -16.47
N HIS A 65 5.45 -12.32 -17.15
CA HIS A 65 6.23 -11.49 -18.08
C HIS A 65 5.36 -11.02 -19.26
N GLU A 66 4.56 -11.90 -19.86
CA GLU A 66 3.60 -11.55 -20.92
C GLU A 66 2.55 -10.54 -20.42
N ARG A 67 1.99 -10.74 -19.22
CA ARG A 67 1.03 -9.81 -18.62
C ARG A 67 1.65 -8.41 -18.48
N LEU A 68 2.83 -8.30 -17.91
CA LEU A 68 3.52 -7.04 -17.71
C LEU A 68 3.86 -6.35 -19.04
N THR A 69 4.29 -7.11 -20.03
CA THR A 69 4.51 -6.59 -21.38
C THR A 69 3.20 -6.10 -22.01
N GLY A 70 2.09 -6.77 -21.74
CA GLY A 70 0.74 -6.32 -22.09
C GLY A 70 0.38 -4.99 -21.46
N LEU A 71 0.57 -4.84 -20.15
CA LEU A 71 0.33 -3.59 -19.42
C LEU A 71 1.15 -2.41 -19.98
N TYR A 72 2.41 -2.66 -20.31
CA TYR A 72 3.24 -1.63 -20.94
C TYR A 72 2.68 -1.20 -22.31
N ARG A 73 2.36 -2.17 -23.17
CA ARG A 73 1.80 -1.88 -24.50
C ARG A 73 0.46 -1.17 -24.43
N ASP A 74 -0.39 -1.59 -23.52
CA ASP A 74 -1.68 -0.93 -23.27
C ASP A 74 -1.47 0.54 -22.85
N ALA A 75 -0.61 0.81 -21.88
CA ALA A 75 -0.31 2.16 -21.43
C ALA A 75 0.18 3.05 -22.57
N ILE A 76 1.13 2.56 -23.41
CA ILE A 76 1.63 3.30 -24.57
C ILE A 76 0.52 3.55 -25.61
N SER A 77 -0.35 2.56 -25.85
CA SER A 77 -1.47 2.70 -26.80
C SER A 77 -2.50 3.75 -26.34
N HIS A 78 -2.61 3.96 -25.03
CA HIS A 78 -3.43 4.99 -24.42
C HIS A 78 -2.75 6.37 -24.31
N GLY A 79 -1.52 6.52 -24.84
CA GLY A 79 -0.80 7.80 -24.91
C GLY A 79 0.21 8.03 -23.80
N ALA A 80 0.50 7.04 -22.96
CA ALA A 80 1.59 7.13 -21.99
C ALA A 80 2.96 7.18 -22.69
N HIS A 81 3.94 7.80 -22.03
CA HIS A 81 5.33 7.89 -22.52
C HIS A 81 6.27 7.15 -21.58
N ALA A 82 7.20 6.37 -22.14
CA ALA A 82 8.32 5.81 -21.39
C ALA A 82 9.37 6.92 -21.19
N ALA A 83 9.29 7.62 -20.06
CA ALA A 83 10.21 8.72 -19.74
C ALA A 83 11.58 8.22 -19.28
N VAL A 84 11.64 7.00 -18.69
CA VAL A 84 12.87 6.31 -18.31
C VAL A 84 12.69 4.83 -18.62
N GLY A 85 13.75 4.20 -19.13
CA GLY A 85 13.65 2.82 -19.62
C GLY A 85 12.89 2.73 -20.93
N THR A 86 12.69 1.53 -21.44
CA THR A 86 12.11 1.28 -22.77
C THR A 86 10.89 0.37 -22.73
N GLY A 87 10.58 -0.24 -21.58
CA GLY A 87 9.60 -1.32 -21.51
C GLY A 87 10.02 -2.56 -22.30
N GLU A 88 11.28 -2.65 -22.72
CA GLU A 88 11.77 -3.74 -23.55
C GLU A 88 11.77 -5.05 -22.76
N ALA A 89 11.11 -6.03 -23.36
CA ALA A 89 11.08 -7.40 -22.91
C ALA A 89 12.09 -8.24 -23.69
N ARG A 90 12.89 -9.04 -23.01
CA ARG A 90 13.89 -9.93 -23.61
C ARG A 90 13.75 -11.35 -23.10
N ASP A 91 14.42 -12.27 -23.76
CA ASP A 91 14.56 -13.65 -23.32
C ASP A 91 15.06 -13.74 -21.87
N GLY A 92 14.76 -14.85 -21.21
CA GLY A 92 15.09 -15.02 -19.80
C GLY A 92 14.23 -14.21 -18.85
N ARG A 93 13.06 -13.73 -19.29
CA ARG A 93 12.07 -12.99 -18.50
C ARG A 93 12.60 -11.64 -17.97
N PHE A 94 13.49 -11.03 -18.71
CA PHE A 94 13.89 -9.66 -18.45
C PHE A 94 12.79 -8.69 -18.91
N LEU A 95 12.48 -7.70 -18.08
CA LEU A 95 11.66 -6.55 -18.45
C LEU A 95 12.37 -5.30 -17.92
N ASP A 96 12.64 -4.36 -18.81
CA ASP A 96 13.40 -3.16 -18.50
C ASP A 96 12.70 -2.31 -17.43
N PRO A 97 13.38 -1.85 -16.36
CA PRO A 97 12.80 -0.95 -15.36
C PRO A 97 12.35 0.35 -16.02
N THR A 98 11.05 0.60 -16.01
CA THR A 98 10.45 1.66 -16.82
C THR A 98 9.60 2.60 -16.00
N VAL A 99 9.82 3.91 -16.15
CA VAL A 99 8.98 4.98 -15.62
C VAL A 99 8.09 5.48 -16.75
N LEU A 100 6.78 5.48 -16.50
CA LEU A 100 5.75 5.95 -17.42
C LEU A 100 5.20 7.29 -16.96
N THR A 101 5.13 8.27 -17.86
CA THR A 101 4.45 9.57 -17.65
C THR A 101 3.21 9.68 -18.53
N ASP A 102 2.38 10.67 -18.26
CA ASP A 102 1.15 10.95 -19.02
C ASP A 102 0.19 9.74 -19.09
N VAL A 103 0.25 8.88 -18.09
CA VAL A 103 -0.55 7.64 -18.05
C VAL A 103 -2.01 8.00 -17.77
N PRO A 104 -2.96 7.72 -18.71
CA PRO A 104 -4.38 7.90 -18.44
C PRO A 104 -4.88 6.96 -17.34
N LEU A 105 -5.86 7.42 -16.56
CA LEU A 105 -6.46 6.57 -15.53
C LEU A 105 -7.14 5.33 -16.09
N ALA A 106 -7.57 5.36 -17.35
CA ALA A 106 -8.22 4.23 -18.02
C ALA A 106 -7.25 3.13 -18.47
N ALA A 107 -5.92 3.40 -18.52
CA ALA A 107 -4.94 2.40 -18.89
C ALA A 107 -4.89 1.26 -17.84
N ASP A 108 -4.74 0.03 -18.29
CA ASP A 108 -4.76 -1.17 -17.43
C ASP A 108 -3.72 -1.10 -16.31
N VAL A 109 -2.57 -0.50 -16.58
CA VAL A 109 -1.50 -0.27 -15.57
C VAL A 109 -1.96 0.58 -14.37
N MET A 110 -3.07 1.32 -14.50
CA MET A 110 -3.70 2.09 -13.42
C MET A 110 -4.93 1.39 -12.84
N GLN A 111 -5.37 0.25 -13.39
CA GLN A 111 -6.58 -0.45 -12.97
C GLN A 111 -6.32 -1.72 -12.16
N GLU A 112 -5.19 -2.38 -12.37
CA GLU A 112 -4.79 -3.56 -11.64
C GLU A 112 -3.43 -3.38 -10.95
N GLU A 113 -3.11 -4.22 -9.97
CA GLU A 113 -1.79 -4.26 -9.34
C GLU A 113 -0.72 -4.64 -10.38
N ILE A 114 0.29 -3.80 -10.55
CA ILE A 114 1.34 -4.03 -11.55
C ILE A 114 2.18 -5.25 -11.18
N PHE A 115 2.67 -5.34 -9.96
CA PHE A 115 3.55 -6.40 -9.46
C PHE A 115 4.74 -6.65 -10.39
N GLY A 116 5.35 -5.57 -10.85
CA GLY A 116 6.39 -5.59 -11.87
C GLY A 116 7.11 -4.25 -12.01
N PRO A 117 8.10 -4.12 -12.89
CA PRO A 117 9.01 -2.99 -12.97
C PRO A 117 8.51 -1.82 -13.85
N LEU A 118 7.22 -1.58 -13.85
CA LEU A 118 6.59 -0.43 -14.50
C LEU A 118 6.13 0.55 -13.43
N LEU A 119 6.51 1.82 -13.50
CA LEU A 119 6.16 2.85 -12.54
C LEU A 119 5.43 4.01 -13.22
N PRO A 120 4.10 4.04 -13.18
CA PRO A 120 3.33 5.22 -13.55
C PRO A 120 3.64 6.39 -12.61
N VAL A 121 3.98 7.54 -13.18
CA VAL A 121 4.18 8.81 -12.47
C VAL A 121 3.22 9.83 -13.03
N ARG A 122 2.36 10.38 -12.18
CA ARG A 122 1.34 11.36 -12.55
C ARG A 122 1.54 12.65 -11.78
N ALA A 123 1.41 13.78 -12.48
CA ALA A 123 1.40 15.09 -11.84
C ALA A 123 0.05 15.37 -11.15
N TYR A 124 0.07 16.13 -10.06
CA TYR A 124 -1.11 16.76 -9.44
C TYR A 124 -0.81 18.22 -9.09
N HIS A 125 -1.84 19.04 -8.99
CA HIS A 125 -1.73 20.45 -8.61
C HIS A 125 -2.22 20.74 -7.20
N ALA A 126 -3.22 20.01 -6.74
CA ALA A 126 -3.80 20.19 -5.41
C ALA A 126 -3.82 18.85 -4.65
N LEU A 127 -3.48 18.88 -3.37
CA LEU A 127 -3.31 17.67 -2.55
C LEU A 127 -4.59 16.79 -2.47
N HIS A 128 -5.77 17.38 -2.63
CA HIS A 128 -7.02 16.62 -2.64
C HIS A 128 -7.12 15.66 -3.84
N GLU A 129 -6.52 15.98 -5.00
CA GLU A 129 -6.58 15.14 -6.20
C GLU A 129 -6.06 13.70 -5.96
N PRO A 130 -4.82 13.50 -5.45
CA PRO A 130 -4.36 12.14 -5.12
C PRO A 130 -5.13 11.51 -3.96
N ILE A 131 -5.60 12.28 -2.96
CA ILE A 131 -6.41 11.78 -1.86
C ILE A 131 -7.74 11.22 -2.37
N ASP A 132 -8.43 11.97 -3.23
CA ASP A 132 -9.72 11.58 -3.80
C ASP A 132 -9.56 10.32 -4.67
N LEU A 133 -8.50 10.24 -5.46
CA LEU A 133 -8.22 9.04 -6.25
C LEU A 133 -7.97 7.82 -5.36
N ILE A 134 -7.10 7.93 -4.34
CA ILE A 134 -6.83 6.84 -3.40
C ILE A 134 -8.14 6.36 -2.76
N ASN A 135 -9.01 7.29 -2.37
CA ASN A 135 -10.29 6.96 -1.75
C ASN A 135 -11.32 6.37 -2.72
N SER A 136 -11.21 6.67 -4.02
CA SER A 136 -12.07 6.09 -5.05
C SER A 136 -11.72 4.64 -5.40
N LYS A 137 -10.53 4.17 -5.01
CA LYS A 137 -10.01 2.82 -5.28
C LYS A 137 -10.14 1.90 -4.06
N PRO A 138 -9.99 0.57 -4.25
CA PRO A 138 -9.81 -0.36 -3.14
C PRO A 138 -8.68 0.08 -2.22
N LYS A 139 -8.84 -0.15 -0.90
CA LYS A 139 -7.85 0.24 0.10
C LYS A 139 -6.50 -0.42 -0.17
N PRO A 140 -5.40 0.34 -0.32
CA PRO A 140 -4.09 -0.23 -0.61
C PRO A 140 -3.49 -0.91 0.62
N LEU A 141 -2.60 -1.87 0.38
CA LEU A 141 -1.80 -2.50 1.44
C LEU A 141 -0.77 -1.51 2.02
N ALA A 142 -0.17 -0.67 1.17
CA ALA A 142 0.83 0.32 1.59
C ALA A 142 0.55 1.70 0.98
N LEU A 143 0.81 2.73 1.78
CA LEU A 143 0.79 4.13 1.38
C LEU A 143 2.12 4.79 1.75
N TYR A 144 2.69 5.55 0.83
CA TYR A 144 3.93 6.28 1.02
C TYR A 144 3.74 7.77 0.81
N VAL A 145 4.16 8.57 1.78
CA VAL A 145 4.04 10.04 1.71
C VAL A 145 5.44 10.64 1.79
N PHE A 146 5.82 11.43 0.79
CA PHE A 146 7.09 12.16 0.76
C PHE A 146 6.81 13.66 0.84
N THR A 147 7.17 14.26 1.94
CA THR A 147 6.94 15.70 2.17
C THR A 147 7.90 16.22 3.24
N GLY A 148 8.23 17.52 3.18
CA GLY A 148 8.91 18.24 4.25
C GLY A 148 7.95 18.86 5.28
N SER A 149 6.63 18.70 5.12
CA SER A 149 5.61 19.28 5.99
C SER A 149 4.89 18.19 6.78
N ASP A 150 5.01 18.21 8.11
CA ASP A 150 4.27 17.30 8.99
C ASP A 150 2.76 17.49 8.84
N THR A 151 2.29 18.73 8.69
CA THR A 151 0.87 19.04 8.47
C THR A 151 0.34 18.36 7.20
N THR A 152 1.12 18.35 6.12
CA THR A 152 0.74 17.67 4.87
C THR A 152 0.69 16.15 5.08
N ALA A 153 1.67 15.59 5.78
CA ALA A 153 1.68 14.15 6.09
C ALA A 153 0.45 13.76 6.92
N ASP A 154 0.17 14.50 7.98
CA ASP A 154 -0.98 14.26 8.86
C ASP A 154 -2.32 14.41 8.10
N GLN A 155 -2.43 15.37 7.20
CA GLN A 155 -3.60 15.55 6.35
C GLN A 155 -3.83 14.33 5.45
N VAL A 156 -2.79 13.80 4.79
CA VAL A 156 -2.92 12.60 3.96
C VAL A 156 -3.33 11.40 4.81
N ILE A 157 -2.71 11.21 5.97
CA ILE A 157 -3.04 10.09 6.88
C ILE A 157 -4.48 10.18 7.36
N ALA A 158 -4.95 11.38 7.76
CA ALA A 158 -6.30 11.58 8.28
C ALA A 158 -7.40 11.35 7.23
N HIS A 159 -7.09 11.58 5.94
CA HIS A 159 -8.08 11.51 4.87
C HIS A 159 -7.95 10.26 3.98
N THR A 160 -7.05 9.34 4.28
CA THR A 160 -6.88 8.09 3.53
C THR A 160 -6.92 6.88 4.46
N SER A 161 -7.03 5.69 3.88
CA SER A 161 -6.93 4.44 4.63
C SER A 161 -6.05 3.45 3.85
N ALA A 162 -5.10 2.85 4.54
CA ALA A 162 -4.18 1.85 3.99
C ALA A 162 -3.85 0.80 5.05
N GLY A 163 -3.32 -0.34 4.65
CA GLY A 163 -2.81 -1.35 5.58
C GLY A 163 -1.65 -0.84 6.43
N GLY A 164 -0.70 -0.14 5.81
CA GLY A 164 0.40 0.53 6.49
C GLY A 164 0.84 1.80 5.77
N THR A 165 1.39 2.76 6.51
CA THR A 165 1.88 4.02 5.95
C THR A 165 3.32 4.27 6.38
N THR A 166 4.15 4.76 5.46
CA THR A 166 5.51 5.24 5.78
C THR A 166 5.72 6.64 5.22
N ILE A 167 6.22 7.55 6.07
CA ILE A 167 6.54 8.92 5.70
C ILE A 167 8.03 9.01 5.35
N ASN A 168 8.32 9.67 4.22
CA ASN A 168 9.66 9.96 3.71
C ASN A 168 10.57 8.72 3.51
N ASN A 169 9.97 7.54 3.41
CA ASN A 169 10.65 6.30 3.03
C ASN A 169 9.65 5.31 2.44
N VAL A 170 10.13 4.13 2.05
CA VAL A 170 9.33 3.00 1.58
C VAL A 170 9.68 1.74 2.38
N LEU A 171 8.79 0.76 2.43
CA LEU A 171 8.97 -0.57 3.01
C LEU A 171 9.20 -0.62 4.54
N LEU A 172 9.52 0.48 5.22
CA LEU A 172 9.92 0.49 6.63
C LEU A 172 8.85 -0.02 7.59
N HIS A 173 7.57 0.19 7.29
CA HIS A 173 6.48 -0.32 8.12
C HIS A 173 6.43 -1.85 8.14
N TYR A 174 6.90 -2.52 7.07
CA TYR A 174 7.05 -3.98 7.00
C TYR A 174 8.31 -4.47 7.73
N LEU A 175 9.43 -3.73 7.59
CA LEU A 175 10.71 -4.14 8.15
C LEU A 175 10.77 -4.02 9.68
N ASN A 176 9.85 -3.29 10.29
CA ASN A 176 9.78 -3.15 11.74
C ASN A 176 8.86 -4.24 12.34
N PRO A 177 9.42 -5.28 13.00
CA PRO A 177 8.62 -6.38 13.54
C PRO A 177 7.74 -5.99 14.74
N ALA A 178 7.90 -4.80 15.31
CA ALA A 178 7.06 -4.29 16.38
C ALA A 178 5.77 -3.62 15.86
N LEU A 179 5.70 -3.31 14.56
CA LEU A 179 4.51 -2.75 13.93
C LEU A 179 3.60 -3.86 13.38
N PRO A 180 2.28 -3.74 13.53
CA PRO A 180 1.36 -4.65 12.85
C PRO A 180 1.48 -4.49 11.33
N PHE A 181 1.51 -5.60 10.59
CA PHE A 181 1.50 -5.62 9.14
C PHE A 181 0.29 -6.39 8.64
N GLY A 182 -0.53 -5.76 7.83
CA GLY A 182 -1.73 -6.35 7.24
C GLY A 182 -2.48 -5.34 6.38
N GLY A 183 -3.45 -5.83 5.63
CA GLY A 183 -4.27 -5.03 4.74
C GLY A 183 -5.59 -4.58 5.35
N VAL A 184 -6.34 -3.80 4.58
CA VAL A 184 -7.69 -3.33 4.93
C VAL A 184 -8.65 -3.62 3.78
N ASN A 185 -9.77 -4.27 4.05
CA ASN A 185 -10.78 -4.66 3.06
C ASN A 185 -10.15 -5.47 1.91
N ALA A 186 -10.09 -4.90 0.69
CA ALA A 186 -9.59 -5.60 -0.48
C ALA A 186 -8.09 -5.96 -0.42
N SER A 187 -7.28 -5.23 0.36
CA SER A 187 -5.85 -5.51 0.53
C SER A 187 -5.54 -6.53 1.62
N GLY A 188 -6.52 -6.96 2.43
CA GLY A 188 -6.34 -8.02 3.42
C GLY A 188 -7.26 -7.91 4.63
N ILE A 189 -7.20 -8.91 5.50
CA ILE A 189 -7.94 -9.00 6.75
C ILE A 189 -6.97 -9.37 7.87
N GLY A 190 -7.03 -8.61 8.96
CA GLY A 190 -6.16 -8.84 10.11
C GLY A 190 -4.73 -8.31 9.90
N SER A 191 -3.92 -8.52 10.92
CA SER A 191 -2.52 -8.10 10.92
C SER A 191 -1.66 -9.12 11.64
N TYR A 192 -0.38 -9.20 11.26
CA TYR A 192 0.60 -10.02 11.94
C TYR A 192 1.85 -9.19 12.29
N HIS A 193 2.92 -9.76 12.68
CA HIS A 193 4.12 -9.28 13.37
C HIS A 193 3.92 -9.11 14.89
N GLY A 194 4.93 -9.51 15.64
CA GLY A 194 5.04 -9.29 17.07
C GLY A 194 3.77 -9.64 17.84
N GLU A 195 3.32 -8.72 18.66
CA GLU A 195 2.11 -8.88 19.47
C GLU A 195 0.83 -9.04 18.65
N ALA A 196 0.73 -8.32 17.51
CA ALA A 196 -0.44 -8.43 16.63
C ALA A 196 -0.60 -9.85 16.09
N GLY A 197 0.50 -10.47 15.65
CA GLY A 197 0.49 -11.88 15.20
C GLY A 197 0.19 -12.85 16.33
N PHE A 198 0.75 -12.64 17.51
CA PHE A 198 0.45 -13.47 18.67
C PHE A 198 -1.05 -13.43 19.03
N ARG A 199 -1.63 -12.23 19.06
CA ARG A 199 -3.07 -12.05 19.32
C ARG A 199 -3.96 -12.68 18.26
N ALA A 200 -3.58 -12.54 16.97
CA ALA A 200 -4.34 -13.09 15.85
C ALA A 200 -4.47 -14.63 15.90
N PHE A 201 -3.48 -15.31 16.48
CA PHE A 201 -3.48 -16.78 16.66
C PHE A 201 -3.83 -17.22 18.09
N SER A 202 -4.26 -16.28 18.96
CA SER A 202 -4.59 -16.56 20.35
C SER A 202 -6.09 -16.40 20.59
N ASN A 203 -6.64 -17.22 21.49
CA ASN A 203 -8.02 -17.05 21.97
C ASN A 203 -8.01 -16.21 23.23
N GLU A 204 -8.48 -14.99 23.16
CA GLU A 204 -8.67 -14.10 24.31
C GLU A 204 -9.93 -14.53 25.09
N ARG A 205 -9.73 -15.36 26.13
CA ARG A 205 -10.84 -15.84 26.95
C ARG A 205 -11.14 -14.89 28.10
N ALA A 206 -12.34 -14.32 28.11
CA ALA A 206 -12.83 -13.55 29.26
C ALA A 206 -13.05 -14.46 30.47
N VAL A 207 -12.52 -14.07 31.65
CA VAL A 207 -12.71 -14.76 32.92
C VAL A 207 -13.16 -13.76 33.95
N VAL A 208 -14.38 -13.96 34.48
CA VAL A 208 -14.92 -13.18 35.58
C VAL A 208 -14.91 -14.03 36.85
N ARG A 209 -14.34 -13.52 37.92
CA ARG A 209 -14.39 -14.14 39.24
C ARG A 209 -15.34 -13.32 40.14
N GLN A 210 -16.55 -13.82 40.36
CA GLN A 210 -17.46 -13.29 41.34
C GLN A 210 -17.04 -13.78 42.73
N ARG A 211 -16.92 -12.88 43.68
CA ARG A 211 -16.79 -13.28 45.11
C ARG A 211 -18.11 -13.89 45.59
N ASN A 212 -18.06 -14.79 46.57
CA ASN A 212 -19.25 -15.42 47.13
C ASN A 212 -19.97 -14.46 48.09
N VAL A 213 -20.42 -13.34 47.54
CA VAL A 213 -21.21 -12.29 48.17
C VAL A 213 -22.36 -11.91 47.26
N PRO A 214 -23.47 -11.37 47.76
CA PRO A 214 -24.59 -10.93 46.95
C PRO A 214 -24.12 -10.01 45.80
N SER A 215 -24.59 -10.29 44.61
CA SER A 215 -24.32 -9.52 43.39
C SER A 215 -25.50 -8.60 43.11
N PRO A 216 -25.30 -7.42 42.50
CA PRO A 216 -26.40 -6.63 41.97
C PRO A 216 -27.33 -7.39 41.02
N LEU A 217 -26.79 -8.42 40.33
CA LEU A 217 -27.59 -9.29 39.46
C LEU A 217 -28.57 -10.18 40.22
N ASP A 218 -28.34 -10.45 41.51
CA ASP A 218 -29.26 -11.23 42.35
C ASP A 218 -30.60 -10.51 42.54
N LEU A 219 -30.60 -9.17 42.40
CA LEU A 219 -31.81 -8.36 42.39
C LEU A 219 -32.69 -8.54 41.18
N LEU A 220 -32.11 -9.09 40.11
CA LEU A 220 -32.77 -9.33 38.81
C LEU A 220 -33.31 -10.76 38.68
N THR A 221 -33.38 -11.52 39.77
CA THR A 221 -33.92 -12.90 39.77
C THR A 221 -35.44 -12.90 39.89
N PRO A 222 -36.15 -13.85 39.26
CA PRO A 222 -37.60 -14.04 39.46
C PRO A 222 -37.95 -14.48 40.88
N PRO A 223 -39.14 -14.10 41.40
CA PRO A 223 -40.10 -13.22 40.77
C PRO A 223 -39.67 -11.75 40.76
N TYR A 224 -39.73 -11.11 39.59
CA TYR A 224 -39.21 -9.75 39.39
C TYR A 224 -39.96 -8.71 40.24
N SER A 225 -39.26 -8.12 41.15
CA SER A 225 -39.77 -7.02 41.95
C SER A 225 -39.98 -5.74 41.11
N ALA A 226 -40.78 -4.79 41.65
CA ALA A 226 -40.93 -3.48 41.02
C ALA A 226 -39.59 -2.71 40.92
N LEU A 227 -38.67 -2.94 41.86
CA LEU A 227 -37.32 -2.37 41.84
C LEU A 227 -36.47 -2.97 40.72
N ALA A 228 -36.52 -4.30 40.51
CA ALA A 228 -35.82 -4.97 39.45
C ALA A 228 -36.26 -4.46 38.06
N ARG A 229 -37.57 -4.31 37.85
CA ARG A 229 -38.11 -3.78 36.58
C ARG A 229 -37.62 -2.35 36.32
N ARG A 230 -37.67 -1.47 37.35
CA ARG A 230 -37.16 -0.09 37.21
C ARG A 230 -35.66 -0.03 36.94
N ALA A 231 -34.87 -0.92 37.53
CA ALA A 231 -33.42 -0.99 37.28
C ALA A 231 -33.11 -1.40 35.83
N VAL A 232 -33.86 -2.39 35.27
CA VAL A 232 -33.74 -2.80 33.85
C VAL A 232 -34.17 -1.67 32.93
N ASP A 233 -35.31 -1.02 33.21
CA ASP A 233 -35.81 0.10 32.40
C ASP A 233 -34.81 1.29 32.39
N PHE A 234 -34.12 1.50 33.50
CA PHE A 234 -33.08 2.53 33.60
C PHE A 234 -31.82 2.12 32.77
N ALA A 235 -31.37 0.89 32.93
CA ALA A 235 -30.20 0.39 32.18
C ALA A 235 -30.41 0.41 30.66
N LEU A 236 -31.60 0.06 30.18
CA LEU A 236 -31.96 0.10 28.76
C LEU A 236 -32.01 1.52 28.16
N LYS A 237 -32.09 2.56 29.00
CA LYS A 237 -32.04 3.97 28.55
C LYS A 237 -30.62 4.50 28.43
N LEU A 238 -29.61 3.76 28.92
CA LEU A 238 -28.20 4.15 28.91
C LEU A 238 -27.41 3.47 27.73
N VAL A 239 -28.03 2.54 27.02
CA VAL A 239 -27.52 1.86 25.83
C VAL A 239 -28.20 2.42 24.58
#